data_742b5a8819108dff18611431df61857f
#
_entry.id   742b5a8819108dff18611431df61857f
#
_cell.length_a   1.000
_cell.length_b   1.000
_cell.length_c   1.000
_cell.angle_alpha   90.00
_cell.angle_beta   90.00
_cell.angle_gamma   90.00
#
_symmetry.space_group_name_H-M   'P 1'
#
loop_
_entity.id
_entity.type
_entity.pdbx_description
1 polymer ?
#
loop_
_entity_poly.entity_id
_entity_poly.type
_entity_poly.pdbx_seq_one_letter_code
_entity_poly.pdbx_strand_id
1 'polypeptide(L)'
;MTVSARTRKTVYARDNHECILARVSHRFNPCSGPLTLQHTVGRGMGGSKLFDTADLLVTMCNGHNTLATSDADFARYCTSRGLVRSRNSTRDPRLIPVLYWDGWYRLEGETRVPVHAGDAEEFMRLIGAIRDGLVA
;
A
#
# COMPACT_ATOMS: atom_id res chain seq x y z
N MET A 1 -2.37 2.51 19.66
CA MET A 1 -2.38 3.93 19.31
C MET A 1 -2.97 4.12 17.92
N THR A 2 -3.86 5.06 17.78
CA THR A 2 -4.59 5.26 16.54
C THR A 2 -3.99 6.39 15.70
N VAL A 3 -4.13 6.28 14.40
CA VAL A 3 -3.83 7.36 13.45
C VAL A 3 -4.80 8.51 13.74
N SER A 4 -4.34 9.75 13.64
CA SER A 4 -5.18 10.92 13.88
C SER A 4 -6.37 10.96 12.90
N ALA A 5 -7.47 11.55 13.34
CA ALA A 5 -8.66 11.73 12.49
C ALA A 5 -8.34 12.55 11.24
N ARG A 6 -7.45 13.54 11.37
CA ARG A 6 -7.02 14.38 10.25
C ARG A 6 -6.27 13.55 9.20
N THR A 7 -5.32 12.73 9.62
CA THR A 7 -4.56 11.86 8.70
C THR A 7 -5.50 10.86 8.03
N ARG A 8 -6.41 10.25 8.78
CA ARG A 8 -7.40 9.31 8.23
C ARG A 8 -8.24 9.98 7.14
N LYS A 9 -8.74 11.17 7.40
CA LYS A 9 -9.54 11.93 6.44
C LYS A 9 -8.73 12.25 5.18
N THR A 10 -7.46 12.65 5.34
CA THR A 10 -6.56 12.95 4.24
C THR A 10 -6.37 11.72 3.34
N VAL A 11 -6.08 10.57 3.94
CA VAL A 11 -5.84 9.33 3.17
C VAL A 11 -7.11 8.89 2.45
N TYR A 12 -8.25 8.88 3.12
CA TYR A 12 -9.51 8.49 2.49
C TYR A 12 -9.86 9.41 1.31
N ALA A 13 -9.70 10.71 1.47
CA ALA A 13 -9.99 11.66 0.39
C ALA A 13 -9.04 11.47 -0.81
N ARG A 14 -7.74 11.30 -0.53
CA ARG A 14 -6.73 11.04 -1.58
C ARG A 14 -7.08 9.77 -2.37
N ASP A 15 -7.56 8.75 -1.68
CA ASP A 15 -7.84 7.44 -2.27
C ASP A 15 -9.30 7.29 -2.71
N ASN A 16 -9.99 8.41 -2.87
CA ASN A 16 -11.35 8.48 -3.43
C ASN A 16 -12.39 7.72 -2.60
N HIS A 17 -12.18 7.62 -1.28
CA HIS A 17 -13.11 6.98 -0.33
C HIS A 17 -13.48 5.54 -0.71
N GLU A 18 -12.53 4.80 -1.27
CA GLU A 18 -12.73 3.38 -1.60
C GLU A 18 -11.45 2.58 -1.35
N CYS A 19 -11.61 1.26 -1.23
CA CYS A 19 -10.47 0.37 -1.13
C CYS A 19 -9.58 0.52 -2.36
N ILE A 20 -8.28 0.57 -2.14
CA ILE A 20 -7.31 0.70 -3.25
C ILE A 20 -7.42 -0.42 -4.29
N LEU A 21 -8.00 -1.55 -3.92
CA LEU A 21 -8.21 -2.70 -4.82
C LEU A 21 -9.64 -2.77 -5.36
N ALA A 22 -10.51 -1.83 -5.03
CA ALA A 22 -11.94 -1.89 -5.42
C ALA A 22 -12.14 -1.94 -6.93
N ARG A 23 -11.26 -1.27 -7.70
CA ARG A 23 -11.34 -1.21 -9.17
C ARG A 23 -10.32 -2.09 -9.86
N VAL A 24 -9.65 -2.96 -9.11
CA VAL A 24 -8.59 -3.82 -9.63
C VAL A 24 -9.13 -5.22 -9.82
N SER A 25 -8.88 -5.80 -11.00
CA SER A 25 -9.19 -7.21 -11.23
C SER A 25 -8.08 -8.07 -10.62
N HIS A 26 -8.45 -9.00 -9.73
CA HIS A 26 -7.52 -9.91 -9.09
C HIS A 26 -8.22 -11.23 -8.73
N ARG A 27 -7.43 -12.25 -8.42
CA ARG A 27 -7.93 -13.59 -8.10
C ARG A 27 -8.31 -13.81 -6.63
N PHE A 28 -8.08 -12.81 -5.80
CA PHE A 28 -8.34 -12.93 -4.36
C PHE A 28 -9.78 -12.57 -4.03
N ASN A 29 -10.12 -12.64 -2.75
CA ASN A 29 -11.48 -12.34 -2.27
C ASN A 29 -11.91 -10.92 -2.66
N PRO A 30 -13.19 -10.70 -2.94
CA PRO A 30 -13.68 -9.34 -3.19
C PRO A 30 -13.59 -8.47 -1.94
N CYS A 31 -13.74 -7.16 -2.11
CA CYS A 31 -13.79 -6.23 -0.99
C CYS A 31 -14.88 -6.63 0.00
N SER A 32 -14.61 -6.50 1.28
CA SER A 32 -15.57 -6.77 2.35
C SER A 32 -15.27 -5.93 3.58
N GLY A 33 -16.33 -5.58 4.29
CA GLY A 33 -16.22 -4.79 5.51
C GLY A 33 -15.96 -3.31 5.28
N PRO A 34 -15.86 -2.55 6.38
CA PRO A 34 -15.65 -1.10 6.29
C PRO A 34 -14.26 -0.74 5.77
N LEU A 35 -14.09 0.51 5.37
CA LEU A 35 -12.79 1.05 5.00
C LEU A 35 -11.90 1.17 6.25
N THR A 36 -10.64 0.84 6.07
CA THR A 36 -9.61 0.97 7.09
C THR A 36 -8.37 1.60 6.49
N LEU A 37 -7.39 1.89 7.33
CA LEU A 37 -6.08 2.35 6.89
C LEU A 37 -5.12 1.16 6.91
N GLN A 38 -4.53 0.86 5.76
CA GLN A 38 -3.47 -0.12 5.65
C GLN A 38 -2.14 0.58 5.92
N HIS A 39 -1.41 0.14 6.94
CA HIS A 39 -0.03 0.54 7.13
C HIS A 39 0.84 -0.21 6.12
N THR A 40 1.38 0.50 5.14
CA THR A 40 2.23 -0.14 4.12
C THR A 40 3.52 -0.65 4.72
N VAL A 41 4.01 0.01 5.79
CA VAL A 41 5.11 -0.47 6.62
C VAL A 41 4.51 -0.89 7.96
N GLY A 42 4.66 -2.16 8.32
CA GLY A 42 4.15 -2.65 9.59
C GLY A 42 4.76 -1.89 10.76
N ARG A 43 3.92 -1.57 11.76
CA ARG A 43 4.34 -0.79 12.92
C ARG A 43 5.29 -1.56 13.84
N GLY A 44 5.31 -2.90 13.75
CA GLY A 44 6.09 -3.76 14.60
C GLY A 44 5.49 -3.90 16.00
N MET A 45 6.17 -4.65 16.86
CA MET A 45 5.77 -4.81 18.26
C MET A 45 5.91 -3.48 18.99
N GLY A 46 4.88 -3.07 19.70
CA GLY A 46 4.86 -1.81 20.41
C GLY A 46 4.40 -0.61 19.56
N GLY A 47 4.26 -0.80 18.25
CA GLY A 47 3.83 0.24 17.33
C GLY A 47 4.86 1.36 17.15
N SER A 48 4.78 2.10 16.06
CA SER A 48 5.63 3.26 15.82
C SER A 48 4.84 4.36 15.14
N LYS A 49 4.87 5.56 15.71
CA LYS A 49 4.24 6.74 15.12
C LYS A 49 4.94 7.19 13.83
N LEU A 50 6.18 6.76 13.62
CA LEU A 50 6.92 7.09 12.40
C LEU A 50 6.21 6.60 11.14
N PHE A 51 5.40 5.55 11.25
CA PHE A 51 4.70 4.94 10.11
C PHE A 51 3.23 5.35 10.03
N ASP A 52 2.78 6.30 10.84
CA ASP A 52 1.39 6.78 10.87
C ASP A 52 1.19 8.04 10.01
N THR A 53 2.07 8.31 9.07
CA THR A 53 1.95 9.45 8.16
C THR A 53 1.20 9.05 6.89
N ALA A 54 0.53 10.01 6.28
CA ALA A 54 -0.27 9.77 5.07
C ALA A 54 0.54 9.11 3.94
N ASP A 55 1.84 9.40 3.85
CA ASP A 55 2.73 8.85 2.82
C ASP A 55 2.91 7.33 2.92
N LEU A 56 2.64 6.76 4.09
CA LEU A 56 2.83 5.34 4.38
C LEU A 56 1.53 4.61 4.63
N LEU A 57 0.40 5.25 4.36
CA LEU A 57 -0.93 4.69 4.57
C LEU A 57 -1.71 4.68 3.27
N VAL A 58 -2.49 3.63 3.05
CA VAL A 58 -3.45 3.55 1.94
C VAL A 58 -4.81 3.11 2.46
N THR A 59 -5.86 3.47 1.74
CA THR A 59 -7.21 3.04 2.07
C THR A 59 -7.42 1.61 1.60
N MET A 60 -7.86 0.75 2.50
CA MET A 60 -8.11 -0.66 2.17
C MET A 60 -9.32 -1.14 2.97
N CYS A 61 -10.18 -1.96 2.36
CA CYS A 61 -11.30 -2.54 3.08
C CYS A 61 -10.79 -3.50 4.17
N ASN A 62 -11.58 -3.70 5.20
CA ASN A 62 -11.19 -4.54 6.34
C ASN A 62 -10.84 -5.97 5.91
N GLY A 63 -11.58 -6.54 4.97
CA GLY A 63 -11.30 -7.88 4.47
C GLY A 63 -9.92 -8.00 3.86
N HIS A 64 -9.53 -7.09 2.98
CA HIS A 64 -8.21 -7.08 2.37
C HIS A 64 -7.10 -6.72 3.36
N ASN A 65 -7.36 -5.79 4.27
CA ASN A 65 -6.39 -5.43 5.30
C ASN A 65 -6.04 -6.65 6.17
N THR A 66 -7.06 -7.40 6.60
CA THR A 66 -6.87 -8.63 7.36
C THR A 66 -6.16 -9.69 6.53
N LEU A 67 -6.56 -9.86 5.26
CA LEU A 67 -5.97 -10.86 4.37
C LEU A 67 -4.47 -10.59 4.13
N ALA A 68 -4.07 -9.33 4.07
CA ALA A 68 -2.67 -8.94 3.86
C ALA A 68 -1.74 -9.44 4.96
N THR A 69 -2.26 -9.70 6.16
CA THR A 69 -1.47 -10.24 7.27
C THR A 69 -1.68 -11.73 7.49
N SER A 70 -2.74 -12.32 6.92
CA SER A 70 -3.11 -13.71 7.17
C SER A 70 -2.88 -14.66 6.00
N ASP A 71 -2.67 -14.15 4.79
CA ASP A 71 -2.49 -14.95 3.58
C ASP A 71 -1.19 -14.55 2.89
N ALA A 72 -0.25 -15.49 2.81
CA ALA A 72 1.08 -15.22 2.26
C ALA A 72 1.03 -14.86 0.76
N ASP A 73 0.14 -15.46 0.00
CA ASP A 73 0.01 -15.16 -1.43
C ASP A 73 -0.53 -13.76 -1.64
N PHE A 74 -1.54 -13.38 -0.87
CA PHE A 74 -2.08 -12.02 -0.94
C PHE A 74 -1.05 -10.99 -0.46
N ALA A 75 -0.29 -11.30 0.58
CA ALA A 75 0.78 -10.42 1.04
C ALA A 75 1.83 -10.18 -0.05
N ARG A 76 2.21 -11.22 -0.80
CA ARG A 76 3.13 -11.08 -1.93
C ARG A 76 2.53 -10.23 -3.04
N TYR A 77 1.26 -10.43 -3.34
CA TYR A 77 0.54 -9.61 -4.30
C TYR A 77 0.56 -8.12 -3.88
N CYS A 78 0.24 -7.85 -2.61
CA CYS A 78 0.29 -6.49 -2.07
C CYS A 78 1.71 -5.90 -2.13
N THR A 79 2.73 -6.71 -1.82
CA THR A 79 4.13 -6.28 -1.90
C THR A 79 4.49 -5.84 -3.32
N SER A 80 4.05 -6.57 -4.34
CA SER A 80 4.30 -6.22 -5.73
C SER A 80 3.67 -4.89 -6.14
N ARG A 81 2.65 -4.44 -5.42
CA ARG A 81 1.94 -3.19 -5.69
C ARG A 81 2.35 -2.05 -4.74
N GLY A 82 3.34 -2.26 -3.89
CA GLY A 82 3.78 -1.26 -2.92
C GLY A 82 2.87 -1.10 -1.71
N LEU A 83 1.92 -2.00 -1.50
CA LEU A 83 0.95 -1.94 -0.42
C LEU A 83 1.46 -2.59 0.87
N VAL A 84 2.52 -3.37 0.78
CA VAL A 84 3.24 -3.96 1.91
C VAL A 84 4.72 -3.75 1.66
N ARG A 85 5.43 -3.20 2.63
CA ARG A 85 6.85 -2.84 2.50
C ARG A 85 7.62 -3.33 3.70
N SER A 86 8.88 -3.72 3.50
CA SER A 86 9.75 -4.12 4.61
C SER A 86 10.22 -2.89 5.38
N ARG A 87 10.01 -2.92 6.70
CA ARG A 87 10.54 -1.89 7.61
C ARG A 87 12.06 -2.03 7.81
N ASN A 88 12.62 -3.18 7.45
CA ASN A 88 14.04 -3.47 7.60
C ASN A 88 14.84 -3.11 6.35
N SER A 89 14.19 -2.57 5.33
CA SER A 89 14.86 -2.11 4.12
C SER A 89 15.77 -0.91 4.45
N THR A 90 16.91 -0.84 3.77
CA THR A 90 17.79 0.32 3.86
C THR A 90 17.27 1.52 3.09
N ARG A 91 16.26 1.33 2.27
CA ARG A 91 15.65 2.40 1.48
C ARG A 91 14.53 3.07 2.26
N ASP A 92 14.37 4.38 2.05
CA ASP A 92 13.26 5.13 2.61
C ASP A 92 11.95 4.56 2.02
N PRO A 93 11.03 4.04 2.85
CA PRO A 93 9.78 3.48 2.33
C PRO A 93 8.90 4.51 1.63
N ARG A 94 9.09 5.80 1.87
CA ARG A 94 8.36 6.86 1.18
C ARG A 94 8.68 6.95 -0.31
N LEU A 95 9.82 6.39 -0.73
CA LEU A 95 10.22 6.37 -2.14
C LEU A 95 9.61 5.22 -2.92
N ILE A 96 9.03 4.23 -2.22
CA ILE A 96 8.46 3.05 -2.87
C ILE A 96 7.13 3.44 -3.54
N PRO A 97 7.00 3.24 -4.87
CA PRO A 97 5.76 3.57 -5.56
C PRO A 97 4.62 2.62 -5.19
N VAL A 98 3.40 3.10 -5.36
CA VAL A 98 2.16 2.35 -5.11
C VAL A 98 1.39 2.24 -6.41
N LEU A 99 0.92 1.03 -6.73
CA LEU A 99 0.11 0.80 -7.92
C LEU A 99 -1.38 0.92 -7.59
N TYR A 100 -2.00 1.98 -8.09
CA TYR A 100 -3.45 2.18 -8.08
C TYR A 100 -4.05 1.56 -9.34
N TRP A 101 -5.40 1.55 -9.42
CA TRP A 101 -6.11 1.02 -10.59
C TRP A 101 -5.74 1.77 -11.90
N ASP A 102 -5.32 3.03 -11.78
CA ASP A 102 -5.05 3.90 -12.92
C ASP A 102 -3.55 4.20 -13.14
N GLY A 103 -2.67 3.57 -12.37
CA GLY A 103 -1.23 3.73 -12.59
C GLY A 103 -0.42 3.76 -11.31
N TRP A 104 0.88 3.97 -11.49
CA TRP A 104 1.84 4.05 -10.39
C TRP A 104 1.97 5.48 -9.87
N TYR A 105 2.05 5.60 -8.55
CA TYR A 105 2.18 6.89 -7.88
C TYR A 105 3.14 6.81 -6.71
N ARG A 106 3.84 7.92 -6.46
CA ARG A 106 4.51 8.14 -5.19
C ARG A 106 3.57 8.97 -4.32
N LEU A 107 3.40 8.56 -3.08
CA LEU A 107 2.50 9.25 -2.16
C LEU A 107 3.23 10.39 -1.46
N GLU A 108 2.66 11.59 -1.51
CA GLU A 108 3.18 12.79 -0.85
C GLU A 108 2.03 13.46 -0.09
N GLY A 109 1.77 12.98 1.13
CA GLY A 109 0.68 13.49 1.94
C GLY A 109 -0.68 13.26 1.30
N GLU A 110 -1.38 14.34 1.00
CA GLU A 110 -2.71 14.31 0.37
C GLU A 110 -2.66 14.12 -1.15
N THR A 111 -1.46 14.06 -1.73
CA THR A 111 -1.25 14.06 -3.18
C THR A 111 -0.67 12.73 -3.65
N ARG A 112 -1.12 12.26 -4.82
CA ARG A 112 -0.49 11.17 -5.55
C ARG A 112 0.32 11.77 -6.69
N VAL A 113 1.62 11.51 -6.72
CA VAL A 113 2.50 12.01 -7.79
C VAL A 113 2.72 10.88 -8.80
N PRO A 114 2.30 11.04 -10.06
CA PRO A 114 2.46 9.98 -11.06
C PRO A 114 3.93 9.58 -11.25
N VAL A 115 4.15 8.27 -11.39
CA VAL A 115 5.46 7.68 -11.68
C VAL A 115 5.32 6.89 -12.98
N HIS A 116 6.26 7.06 -13.88
CA HIS A 116 6.25 6.29 -15.14
C HIS A 116 6.31 4.79 -14.83
N ALA A 117 5.46 3.99 -15.49
CA ALA A 117 5.32 2.57 -15.18
C ALA A 117 6.64 1.81 -15.29
N GLY A 118 7.43 2.06 -16.34
CA GLY A 118 8.72 1.40 -16.52
C GLY A 118 9.67 1.69 -15.36
N ASP A 119 9.73 2.94 -14.90
CA ASP A 119 10.58 3.34 -13.78
C ASP A 119 10.11 2.71 -12.48
N ALA A 120 8.80 2.67 -12.24
CA ALA A 120 8.24 2.06 -11.05
C ALA A 120 8.54 0.56 -11.00
N GLU A 121 8.33 -0.15 -12.11
CA GLU A 121 8.57 -1.59 -12.19
C GLU A 121 10.04 -1.92 -11.99
N GLU A 122 10.95 -1.14 -12.57
CA GLU A 122 12.38 -1.32 -12.37
C GLU A 122 12.75 -1.11 -10.91
N PHE A 123 12.23 -0.05 -10.29
CA PHE A 123 12.44 0.20 -8.87
C PHE A 123 11.97 -1.00 -8.03
N MET A 124 10.78 -1.53 -8.31
CA MET A 124 10.23 -2.67 -7.58
C MET A 124 11.06 -3.94 -7.78
N ARG A 125 11.63 -4.16 -8.97
CA ARG A 125 12.56 -5.28 -9.20
C ARG A 125 13.84 -5.12 -8.39
N LEU A 126 14.39 -3.91 -8.36
CA LEU A 126 15.65 -3.65 -7.64
C LEU A 126 15.51 -3.87 -6.13
N ILE A 127 14.33 -3.63 -5.56
CA ILE A 127 14.09 -3.89 -4.13
C ILE A 127 13.54 -5.30 -3.86
N GLY A 128 13.38 -6.12 -4.90
CA GLY A 128 12.90 -7.51 -4.76
C GLY A 128 11.39 -7.65 -4.56
N ALA A 129 10.62 -6.57 -4.76
CA ALA A 129 9.16 -6.60 -4.60
C ALA A 129 8.46 -7.25 -5.80
N ILE A 130 9.06 -7.17 -6.99
CA ILE A 130 8.61 -7.85 -8.20
C ILE A 130 9.74 -8.76 -8.66
N ARG A 131 9.41 -10.01 -8.96
CA ARG A 131 10.37 -10.97 -9.52
C ARG A 131 10.04 -11.20 -10.98
N ASP A 132 11.07 -11.47 -11.79
CA ASP A 132 10.86 -11.80 -13.18
C ASP A 132 9.95 -13.03 -13.31
N GLY A 133 8.95 -12.92 -14.19
CA GLY A 133 7.97 -13.96 -14.40
C GLY A 133 6.86 -14.04 -13.37
N LEU A 134 6.86 -13.20 -12.34
CA LEU A 134 5.84 -13.15 -11.29
C LEU A 134 5.14 -11.78 -11.29
N VAL A 135 4.74 -11.33 -12.44
CA VAL A 135 3.99 -10.07 -12.56
C VAL A 135 2.56 -10.33 -12.11
N ALA A 136 2.09 -9.53 -11.15
CA ALA A 136 0.73 -9.60 -10.66
C ALA A 136 -0.27 -9.11 -11.69
#